data_29d451bc18ec241cbe6cf0f2f254919c
#
_entry.id   29d451bc18ec241cbe6cf0f2f254919c
#
_cell.length_a   1.000
_cell.length_b   1.000
_cell.length_c   1.000
_cell.angle_alpha   90.00
_cell.angle_beta   90.00
_cell.angle_gamma   90.00
#
_symmetry.space_group_name_H-M   'P 1'
#
loop_
_entity.id
_entity.type
_entity.pdbx_description
1 polymer ?
#
loop_
_entity_poly.entity_id
_entity_poly.type
_entity_poly.pdbx_seq_one_letter_code
_entity_poly.pdbx_strand_id
1 'polypeptide(L)'
;MTIEIPDKIVPLYRLTMYWYRLTESVANWLPFRMPADGITILGTTYEEEQAEMFVRDFGSRISFTYRRDFTPLDDQFQPTDGSPTSRFVSDAGWGCTIRAAQSLLAECLIARIHGYKRSFTPLDQGTTDVIAKFADRPEAPLSIHRFIDRGQEMFGKRIPEWYGPTSAAQVFGRLFAEQPEDVDGVKMVVFGDGTIYLDQMQQTLQEAPNGVIIAVSVRLSLTVFDESRYKSTLLALFQNKYFRGIAGGEGISAAYYFPAASNDNLYYLDPHLLVQQAMQTPEQAGNVVTQDWVLRMSWRRLNPSMTLGFFVANQEEWLELVDGLKQLPVGIFEFMHGRPPWERRLQEVEEDGIVFVE
;
A
#
# COMPACT_ATOMS: atom_id res chain seq x y z
N MET A 1 32.85 -1.50 5.11
CA MET A 1 32.66 -1.25 6.56
C MET A 1 31.23 -1.65 6.86
N THR A 2 31.04 -2.83 7.42
CA THR A 2 29.71 -3.44 7.68
C THR A 2 29.12 -2.71 8.87
N ILE A 3 27.99 -2.01 8.66
CA ILE A 3 27.28 -1.32 9.75
C ILE A 3 26.46 -2.37 10.47
N GLU A 4 26.82 -2.65 11.70
CA GLU A 4 26.07 -3.49 12.61
C GLU A 4 24.78 -2.74 13.02
N ILE A 5 23.64 -3.31 12.66
CA ILE A 5 22.35 -2.94 13.26
C ILE A 5 22.47 -3.21 14.77
N PRO A 6 21.96 -2.34 15.65
CA PRO A 6 22.12 -2.54 17.09
C PRO A 6 21.71 -3.95 17.51
N ASP A 7 22.56 -4.65 18.23
CA ASP A 7 22.44 -6.08 18.62
C ASP A 7 21.11 -6.46 19.31
N LYS A 8 20.33 -5.48 19.77
CA LYS A 8 19.02 -5.70 20.40
C LYS A 8 17.84 -5.86 19.42
N ILE A 9 17.96 -5.37 18.19
CA ILE A 9 16.89 -5.47 17.18
C ILE A 9 17.13 -6.67 16.26
N VAL A 10 18.38 -6.98 15.96
CA VAL A 10 18.78 -8.07 15.07
C VAL A 10 18.31 -9.46 15.53
N PRO A 11 18.41 -9.84 16.83
CA PRO A 11 17.97 -11.17 17.25
C PRO A 11 16.46 -11.37 17.13
N LEU A 12 15.66 -10.34 17.47
CA LEU A 12 14.19 -10.44 17.41
C LEU A 12 13.70 -10.50 15.96
N TYR A 13 14.28 -9.67 15.08
CA TYR A 13 14.00 -9.66 13.65
C TYR A 13 14.41 -10.99 12.99
N ARG A 14 15.60 -11.50 13.26
CA ARG A 14 16.06 -12.80 12.74
C ARG A 14 15.20 -13.96 13.24
N LEU A 15 14.79 -13.95 14.49
CA LEU A 15 13.89 -14.95 15.06
C LEU A 15 12.49 -14.85 14.44
N THR A 16 11.94 -13.65 14.29
CA THR A 16 10.64 -13.44 13.67
C THR A 16 10.65 -13.87 12.21
N MET A 17 11.68 -13.50 11.44
CA MET A 17 11.87 -13.93 10.05
C MET A 17 12.14 -15.43 9.93
N TYR A 18 12.84 -16.04 10.88
CA TYR A 18 13.11 -17.47 10.89
C TYR A 18 11.83 -18.28 11.20
N TRP A 19 11.05 -17.86 12.20
CA TRP A 19 9.75 -18.44 12.53
C TRP A 19 8.74 -18.22 11.41
N TYR A 20 8.72 -17.04 10.82
CA TYR A 20 7.90 -16.69 9.67
C TYR A 20 8.22 -17.62 8.48
N ARG A 21 9.49 -17.77 8.13
CA ARG A 21 9.94 -18.70 7.07
C ARG A 21 9.60 -20.15 7.36
N LEU A 22 9.65 -20.58 8.61
CA LEU A 22 9.27 -21.95 8.99
C LEU A 22 7.76 -22.19 8.88
N THR A 23 6.93 -21.26 9.32
CA THR A 23 5.47 -21.41 9.29
C THR A 23 4.90 -21.24 7.88
N GLU A 24 5.38 -20.28 7.10
CA GLU A 24 4.97 -20.06 5.71
C GLU A 24 5.57 -21.11 4.77
N SER A 25 6.80 -21.56 5.00
CA SER A 25 7.47 -22.60 4.23
C SER A 25 6.68 -23.91 4.22
N VAL A 26 6.09 -24.31 5.33
CA VAL A 26 5.28 -25.54 5.39
C VAL A 26 3.97 -25.41 4.61
N ALA A 27 3.33 -24.25 4.64
CA ALA A 27 2.09 -24.01 3.89
C ALA A 27 2.32 -23.87 2.37
N ASN A 28 3.50 -23.38 1.97
CA ASN A 28 3.87 -23.13 0.57
C ASN A 28 4.63 -24.31 -0.10
N TRP A 29 4.99 -25.35 0.64
CA TRP A 29 5.58 -26.56 0.07
C TRP A 29 4.55 -27.44 -0.66
N LEU A 30 3.26 -27.24 -0.42
CA LEU A 30 2.22 -27.88 -1.20
C LEU A 30 2.02 -27.13 -2.51
N PRO A 31 1.87 -27.83 -3.65
CA PRO A 31 1.55 -27.17 -4.90
C PRO A 31 0.30 -26.31 -4.73
N PHE A 32 0.35 -25.08 -5.27
CA PHE A 32 -0.79 -24.18 -5.26
C PHE A 32 -2.01 -24.90 -5.84
N ARG A 33 -3.08 -24.95 -5.06
CA ARG A 33 -4.36 -25.51 -5.50
C ARG A 33 -5.40 -24.39 -5.47
N MET A 34 -6.04 -24.18 -6.60
CA MET A 34 -7.15 -23.27 -6.73
C MET A 34 -8.32 -23.74 -5.88
N PRO A 35 -8.97 -22.86 -5.10
CA PRO A 35 -10.22 -23.20 -4.41
C PRO A 35 -11.36 -23.35 -5.41
N ALA A 36 -12.35 -24.23 -5.09
CA ALA A 36 -13.48 -24.51 -5.97
C ALA A 36 -14.40 -23.28 -6.21
N ASP A 37 -14.39 -22.30 -5.31
CA ASP A 37 -15.12 -21.04 -5.41
C ASP A 37 -14.33 -19.93 -6.13
N GLY A 38 -13.19 -20.29 -6.71
CA GLY A 38 -12.34 -19.38 -7.47
C GLY A 38 -11.59 -18.35 -6.60
N ILE A 39 -10.81 -17.51 -7.29
CA ILE A 39 -10.08 -16.39 -6.68
C ILE A 39 -10.32 -15.13 -7.51
N THR A 40 -10.61 -14.03 -6.84
CA THR A 40 -10.76 -12.73 -7.50
C THR A 40 -9.51 -11.87 -7.30
N ILE A 41 -8.91 -11.41 -8.40
CA ILE A 41 -7.85 -10.40 -8.44
C ILE A 41 -8.44 -9.11 -9.00
N LEU A 42 -8.58 -8.05 -8.19
CA LEU A 42 -8.87 -6.68 -8.64
C LEU A 42 -9.96 -6.60 -9.74
N GLY A 43 -11.11 -7.23 -9.51
CA GLY A 43 -12.26 -7.24 -10.41
C GLY A 43 -12.28 -8.37 -11.44
N THR A 44 -11.29 -9.27 -11.45
CA THR A 44 -11.25 -10.44 -12.33
C THR A 44 -11.29 -11.72 -11.51
N THR A 45 -12.30 -12.56 -11.72
CA THR A 45 -12.42 -13.86 -11.04
C THR A 45 -11.87 -14.96 -11.94
N TYR A 46 -11.08 -15.84 -11.34
CA TYR A 46 -10.51 -17.03 -11.95
C TYR A 46 -11.12 -18.26 -11.30
N GLU A 47 -11.68 -19.14 -12.12
CA GLU A 47 -12.23 -20.43 -11.70
C GLU A 47 -11.14 -21.51 -11.62
N GLU A 48 -11.47 -22.69 -11.08
CA GLU A 48 -10.51 -23.77 -10.81
C GLU A 48 -9.68 -24.14 -12.06
N GLU A 49 -10.30 -24.20 -13.24
CA GLU A 49 -9.65 -24.54 -14.50
C GLU A 49 -8.68 -23.46 -15.00
N GLN A 50 -8.75 -22.26 -14.43
CA GLN A 50 -7.93 -21.10 -14.81
C GLN A 50 -6.74 -20.88 -13.85
N ALA A 51 -6.35 -21.90 -13.07
CA ALA A 51 -5.29 -21.79 -12.06
C ALA A 51 -3.97 -21.24 -12.63
N GLU A 52 -3.55 -21.67 -13.81
CA GLU A 52 -2.33 -21.17 -14.46
C GLU A 52 -2.46 -19.69 -14.85
N MET A 53 -3.63 -19.26 -15.31
CA MET A 53 -3.88 -17.86 -15.65
C MET A 53 -3.85 -16.99 -14.38
N PHE A 54 -4.45 -17.48 -13.30
CA PHE A 54 -4.38 -16.82 -12.00
C PHE A 54 -2.94 -16.64 -11.53
N VAL A 55 -2.13 -17.71 -11.51
CA VAL A 55 -0.74 -17.66 -11.05
C VAL A 55 0.07 -16.66 -11.88
N ARG A 56 -0.12 -16.64 -13.20
CA ARG A 56 0.56 -15.69 -14.09
C ARG A 56 0.11 -14.25 -13.81
N ASP A 57 -1.18 -14.02 -13.64
CA ASP A 57 -1.71 -12.68 -13.33
C ASP A 57 -1.24 -12.21 -11.95
N PHE A 58 -1.34 -13.06 -10.93
CA PHE A 58 -0.87 -12.75 -9.57
C PHE A 58 0.64 -12.45 -9.55
N GLY A 59 1.46 -13.27 -10.23
CA GLY A 59 2.89 -13.08 -10.35
C GLY A 59 3.30 -11.81 -11.11
N SER A 60 2.40 -11.22 -11.91
CA SER A 60 2.63 -9.96 -12.61
C SER A 60 2.33 -8.71 -11.79
N ARG A 61 1.82 -8.86 -10.56
CA ARG A 61 1.50 -7.74 -9.69
C ARG A 61 2.76 -7.12 -9.11
N ILE A 62 2.74 -5.79 -8.97
CA ILE A 62 3.90 -5.05 -8.50
C ILE A 62 4.13 -5.32 -7.01
N SER A 63 5.30 -5.89 -6.71
CA SER A 63 5.71 -6.24 -5.34
C SER A 63 6.96 -5.47 -4.95
N PHE A 64 6.81 -4.45 -4.11
CA PHE A 64 7.94 -3.80 -3.49
C PHE A 64 8.33 -4.55 -2.22
N THR A 65 9.58 -5.02 -2.16
CA THR A 65 10.17 -5.68 -1.00
C THR A 65 11.13 -4.75 -0.28
N TYR A 66 11.61 -5.14 0.88
CA TYR A 66 12.70 -4.43 1.56
C TYR A 66 13.92 -4.23 0.66
N ARG A 67 14.60 -3.11 0.88
CA ARG A 67 15.80 -2.71 0.12
C ARG A 67 16.99 -2.49 1.04
N ARG A 68 18.17 -2.64 0.46
CA ARG A 68 19.45 -2.35 1.08
C ARG A 68 20.32 -1.55 0.13
N ASP A 69 21.33 -0.91 0.69
CA ASP A 69 22.35 -0.16 -0.05
C ASP A 69 21.77 0.98 -0.89
N PHE A 70 20.67 1.62 -0.43
CA PHE A 70 20.19 2.86 -1.00
C PHE A 70 20.96 4.07 -0.44
N THR A 71 20.81 5.22 -1.09
CA THR A 71 21.33 6.49 -0.56
C THR A 71 20.92 6.64 0.90
N PRO A 72 21.83 6.92 1.84
CA PRO A 72 21.49 7.00 3.24
C PRO A 72 20.29 7.90 3.51
N LEU A 73 19.33 7.39 4.24
CA LEU A 73 18.25 8.19 4.80
C LEU A 73 18.84 8.96 5.98
N ASP A 74 18.64 10.28 5.93
CA ASP A 74 18.92 11.23 6.98
C ASP A 74 20.39 11.49 7.35
N ASP A 75 20.80 12.73 7.05
CA ASP A 75 21.92 13.43 7.68
C ASP A 75 21.46 14.41 8.81
N GLN A 76 20.14 14.53 9.05
CA GLN A 76 19.61 15.52 9.99
C GLN A 76 19.62 15.06 11.45
N PHE A 77 19.76 13.77 11.71
CA PHE A 77 19.87 13.26 13.06
C PHE A 77 21.32 13.28 13.55
N GLN A 78 21.72 14.38 14.16
CA GLN A 78 22.94 14.44 14.99
C GLN A 78 22.59 13.88 16.35
N PRO A 79 23.12 12.71 16.78
CA PRO A 79 22.93 12.23 18.14
C PRO A 79 23.47 13.26 19.12
N THR A 80 22.66 13.66 20.08
CA THR A 80 23.06 14.62 21.11
C THR A 80 24.11 14.06 22.08
N ASP A 81 24.37 12.76 22.05
CA ASP A 81 25.32 12.04 22.87
C ASP A 81 26.71 11.83 22.21
N GLY A 82 26.91 12.36 21.00
CA GLY A 82 28.17 12.23 20.27
C GLY A 82 28.42 10.83 19.66
N SER A 83 27.40 9.95 19.65
CA SER A 83 27.52 8.68 18.95
C SER A 83 27.58 8.91 17.42
N PRO A 84 28.26 8.00 16.66
CA PRO A 84 28.32 8.15 15.21
C PRO A 84 26.90 8.11 14.62
N THR A 85 26.60 9.04 13.72
CA THR A 85 25.37 9.05 12.93
C THR A 85 25.18 7.70 12.25
N SER A 86 24.18 6.93 12.67
CA SER A 86 23.84 5.69 11.99
C SER A 86 23.15 6.06 10.68
N ARG A 87 23.81 5.85 9.55
CA ARG A 87 23.21 6.04 8.23
C ARG A 87 22.32 4.86 7.91
N PHE A 88 21.02 5.10 7.85
CA PHE A 88 20.08 4.07 7.43
C PHE A 88 20.16 3.89 5.91
N VAL A 89 20.70 2.74 5.49
CA VAL A 89 20.84 2.34 4.08
C VAL A 89 19.91 1.17 3.73
N SER A 90 19.00 0.80 4.65
CA SER A 90 18.06 -0.29 4.50
C SER A 90 16.77 0.00 5.27
N ASP A 91 15.65 -0.41 4.70
CA ASP A 91 14.33 -0.35 5.35
C ASP A 91 13.90 -1.71 5.95
N ALA A 92 14.79 -2.69 5.95
CA ALA A 92 14.52 -4.00 6.52
C ALA A 92 14.14 -3.91 8.00
N GLY A 93 12.96 -4.45 8.34
CA GLY A 93 12.44 -4.50 9.70
C GLY A 93 11.54 -3.32 10.11
N TRP A 94 11.41 -2.27 9.28
CA TRP A 94 10.54 -1.12 9.60
C TRP A 94 9.74 -0.56 8.41
N GLY A 95 10.18 -0.78 7.17
CA GLY A 95 9.61 -0.17 5.96
C GLY A 95 8.40 -0.91 5.36
N CYS A 96 7.91 -2.01 5.95
CA CYS A 96 6.90 -2.87 5.32
C CYS A 96 5.60 -2.14 4.94
N THR A 97 5.10 -1.23 5.79
CA THR A 97 3.90 -0.45 5.50
C THR A 97 4.11 0.48 4.30
N ILE A 98 5.30 1.06 4.20
CA ILE A 98 5.68 1.92 3.07
C ILE A 98 5.68 1.09 1.78
N ARG A 99 6.33 -0.09 1.78
CA ARG A 99 6.40 -0.98 0.61
C ARG A 99 5.04 -1.52 0.19
N ALA A 100 4.20 -1.91 1.16
CA ALA A 100 2.83 -2.34 0.88
C ALA A 100 2.00 -1.20 0.24
N ALA A 101 2.13 0.03 0.74
CA ALA A 101 1.48 1.20 0.15
C ALA A 101 2.03 1.51 -1.25
N GLN A 102 3.34 1.42 -1.47
CA GLN A 102 3.95 1.58 -2.81
C GLN A 102 3.38 0.57 -3.80
N SER A 103 3.21 -0.71 -3.40
CA SER A 103 2.61 -1.74 -4.26
C SER A 103 1.17 -1.41 -4.63
N LEU A 104 0.35 -0.97 -3.66
CA LEU A 104 -1.02 -0.52 -3.90
C LEU A 104 -1.07 0.67 -4.88
N LEU A 105 -0.23 1.68 -4.66
CA LEU A 105 -0.19 2.89 -5.49
C LEU A 105 0.31 2.59 -6.90
N ALA A 106 1.29 1.70 -7.06
CA ALA A 106 1.75 1.25 -8.36
C ALA A 106 0.62 0.57 -9.15
N GLU A 107 -0.19 -0.28 -8.52
CA GLU A 107 -1.36 -0.90 -9.17
C GLU A 107 -2.43 0.13 -9.55
N CYS A 108 -2.60 1.21 -8.78
CA CYS A 108 -3.46 2.34 -9.18
C CYS A 108 -2.94 3.03 -10.44
N LEU A 109 -1.65 3.37 -10.47
CA LEU A 109 -1.02 4.02 -11.62
C LEU A 109 -1.00 3.12 -12.87
N ILE A 110 -0.82 1.81 -12.68
CA ILE A 110 -0.87 0.83 -13.77
C ILE A 110 -2.29 0.69 -14.32
N ALA A 111 -3.33 0.77 -13.47
CA ALA A 111 -4.72 0.74 -13.93
C ALA A 111 -5.04 1.90 -14.88
N ARG A 112 -4.41 3.07 -14.69
CA ARG A 112 -4.51 4.20 -15.62
C ARG A 112 -3.99 3.87 -17.02
N ILE A 113 -2.90 3.12 -17.11
CA ILE A 113 -2.21 2.85 -18.37
C ILE A 113 -2.84 1.66 -19.10
N HIS A 114 -3.12 0.58 -18.38
CA HIS A 114 -3.55 -0.70 -18.96
C HIS A 114 -5.04 -0.99 -18.73
N GLY A 115 -5.77 -0.10 -18.07
CA GLY A 115 -7.15 -0.33 -17.67
C GLY A 115 -7.28 -1.27 -16.48
N TYR A 116 -8.53 -1.52 -16.09
CA TYR A 116 -8.85 -2.24 -14.85
C TYR A 116 -8.70 -3.76 -14.97
N LYS A 117 -8.91 -4.31 -16.16
CA LYS A 117 -8.75 -5.74 -16.43
C LYS A 117 -7.37 -5.98 -17.04
N ARG A 118 -6.40 -6.13 -16.18
CA ARG A 118 -5.05 -6.46 -16.57
C ARG A 118 -4.88 -7.99 -16.55
N SER A 119 -4.89 -8.61 -17.71
CA SER A 119 -4.26 -9.92 -17.86
C SER A 119 -2.75 -9.74 -17.93
N PHE A 120 -1.98 -10.78 -17.55
CA PHE A 120 -0.52 -10.79 -17.59
C PHE A 120 0.04 -9.89 -18.70
N THR A 121 0.69 -8.81 -18.29
CA THR A 121 1.44 -7.94 -19.18
C THR A 121 2.92 -8.09 -18.81
N PRO A 122 3.80 -8.41 -19.76
CA PRO A 122 5.24 -8.26 -19.53
C PRO A 122 5.54 -6.84 -19.07
N LEU A 123 6.67 -6.64 -18.43
CA LEU A 123 7.19 -5.32 -18.12
C LEU A 123 7.37 -4.53 -19.42
N ASP A 124 6.34 -3.77 -19.78
CA ASP A 124 6.44 -2.81 -20.87
C ASP A 124 7.00 -1.48 -20.36
N GLN A 125 7.25 -0.54 -21.28
CA GLN A 125 7.81 0.76 -20.93
C GLN A 125 6.92 1.52 -19.96
N GLY A 126 5.59 1.52 -20.16
CA GLY A 126 4.65 2.22 -19.28
C GLY A 126 4.68 1.69 -17.84
N THR A 127 4.72 0.36 -17.69
CA THR A 127 4.87 -0.26 -16.36
C THR A 127 6.23 0.07 -15.73
N THR A 128 7.30 0.06 -16.52
CA THR A 128 8.65 0.42 -16.06
C THR A 128 8.70 1.88 -15.60
N ASP A 129 8.07 2.79 -16.32
CA ASP A 129 7.99 4.22 -15.97
C ASP A 129 7.21 4.42 -14.66
N VAL A 130 6.14 3.67 -14.43
CA VAL A 130 5.44 3.67 -13.13
C VAL A 130 6.36 3.21 -12.01
N ILE A 131 7.03 2.07 -12.19
CA ILE A 131 7.94 1.52 -11.16
C ILE A 131 9.07 2.49 -10.84
N ALA A 132 9.61 3.20 -11.85
CA ALA A 132 10.69 4.18 -11.68
C ALA A 132 10.32 5.34 -10.75
N LYS A 133 9.02 5.67 -10.62
CA LYS A 133 8.55 6.71 -9.68
C LYS A 133 8.79 6.34 -8.21
N PHE A 134 8.94 5.05 -7.92
CA PHE A 134 9.21 4.49 -6.59
C PHE A 134 10.69 4.11 -6.39
N ALA A 135 11.59 4.52 -7.28
CA ALA A 135 13.01 4.19 -7.17
C ALA A 135 13.60 4.65 -5.81
N ASP A 136 14.57 3.88 -5.31
CA ASP A 136 15.16 4.09 -3.98
C ASP A 136 16.25 5.20 -4.02
N ARG A 137 15.86 6.36 -4.52
CA ARG A 137 16.71 7.57 -4.65
C ARG A 137 15.92 8.83 -4.31
N PRO A 138 16.55 9.89 -3.79
CA PRO A 138 15.86 11.12 -3.35
C PRO A 138 15.05 11.83 -4.44
N GLU A 139 15.47 11.70 -5.71
CA GLU A 139 14.83 12.39 -6.85
C GLU A 139 13.51 11.73 -7.27
N ALA A 140 13.33 10.42 -6.98
CA ALA A 140 12.12 9.74 -7.39
C ALA A 140 10.90 10.23 -6.57
N PRO A 141 9.79 10.60 -7.23
CA PRO A 141 8.69 11.32 -6.58
C PRO A 141 8.01 10.56 -5.45
N LEU A 142 7.97 9.24 -5.53
CA LEU A 142 7.32 8.36 -4.55
C LEU A 142 8.33 7.46 -3.83
N SER A 143 9.60 7.92 -3.74
CA SER A 143 10.69 7.18 -3.09
C SER A 143 10.49 7.07 -1.58
N ILE A 144 11.16 6.09 -0.98
CA ILE A 144 11.25 5.98 0.48
C ILE A 144 11.93 7.22 1.11
N HIS A 145 12.87 7.86 0.41
CA HIS A 145 13.55 9.08 0.87
C HIS A 145 12.56 10.20 1.08
N ARG A 146 11.80 10.54 0.03
CA ARG A 146 10.79 11.59 0.12
C ARG A 146 9.67 11.26 1.10
N PHE A 147 9.32 9.97 1.18
CA PHE A 147 8.34 9.52 2.15
C PHE A 147 8.81 9.80 3.59
N ILE A 148 10.06 9.48 3.92
CA ILE A 148 10.59 9.71 5.28
C ILE A 148 10.67 11.20 5.59
N ASP A 149 11.16 12.02 4.67
CA ASP A 149 11.24 13.48 4.86
C ASP A 149 9.85 14.06 5.18
N ARG A 150 8.83 13.71 4.39
CA ARG A 150 7.46 14.19 4.62
C ARG A 150 6.81 13.58 5.84
N GLY A 151 7.09 12.33 6.12
CA GLY A 151 6.59 11.66 7.33
C GLY A 151 7.15 12.28 8.61
N GLN A 152 8.39 12.73 8.58
CA GLN A 152 8.98 13.49 9.68
C GLN A 152 8.34 14.88 9.84
N GLU A 153 8.14 15.60 8.74
CA GLU A 153 7.47 16.91 8.78
C GLU A 153 6.03 16.82 9.29
N MET A 154 5.27 15.84 8.81
CA MET A 154 3.84 15.72 9.13
C MET A 154 3.56 15.13 10.51
N PHE A 155 4.40 14.22 10.98
CA PHE A 155 4.12 13.41 12.18
C PHE A 155 5.24 13.38 13.21
N GLY A 156 6.36 14.08 12.97
CA GLY A 156 7.54 14.03 13.84
C GLY A 156 8.20 12.65 13.92
N LYS A 157 7.82 11.72 13.04
CA LYS A 157 8.33 10.33 13.06
C LYS A 157 9.78 10.26 12.64
N ARG A 158 10.55 9.46 13.38
CA ARG A 158 11.96 9.23 13.14
C ARG A 158 12.19 7.81 12.64
N ILE A 159 13.27 7.60 11.87
CA ILE A 159 13.68 6.25 11.49
C ILE A 159 14.27 5.56 12.74
N PRO A 160 13.91 4.30 13.01
CA PRO A 160 13.07 3.37 12.25
C PRO A 160 11.62 3.23 12.78
N GLU A 161 10.96 4.31 13.13
CA GLU A 161 9.59 4.26 13.64
C GLU A 161 8.59 3.78 12.57
N TRP A 162 7.65 2.96 12.98
CA TRP A 162 6.63 2.40 12.10
C TRP A 162 5.54 3.41 11.76
N TYR A 163 5.09 3.33 10.52
CA TYR A 163 3.91 4.05 10.03
C TYR A 163 2.70 3.12 10.04
N GLY A 164 1.57 3.61 10.56
CA GLY A 164 0.28 2.95 10.36
C GLY A 164 -0.24 3.13 8.91
N PRO A 165 -1.22 2.33 8.47
CA PRO A 165 -1.79 2.45 7.13
C PRO A 165 -2.29 3.87 6.80
N THR A 166 -2.98 4.52 7.75
CA THR A 166 -3.50 5.89 7.58
C THR A 166 -2.39 6.91 7.40
N SER A 167 -1.39 6.91 8.30
CA SER A 167 -0.26 7.84 8.20
C SER A 167 0.52 7.63 6.90
N ALA A 168 0.72 6.37 6.48
CA ALA A 168 1.39 6.09 5.21
C ALA A 168 0.60 6.63 4.01
N ALA A 169 -0.73 6.46 3.99
CA ALA A 169 -1.57 7.00 2.94
C ALA A 169 -1.51 8.54 2.90
N GLN A 170 -1.54 9.20 4.06
CA GLN A 170 -1.45 10.68 4.16
C GLN A 170 -0.11 11.21 3.63
N VAL A 171 1.02 10.57 3.97
CA VAL A 171 2.33 10.97 3.42
C VAL A 171 2.35 10.83 1.91
N PHE A 172 1.89 9.71 1.35
CA PHE A 172 1.82 9.56 -0.11
C PHE A 172 0.86 10.58 -0.74
N GLY A 173 -0.30 10.86 -0.13
CA GLY A 173 -1.20 11.92 -0.59
C GLY A 173 -0.50 13.27 -0.70
N ARG A 174 0.34 13.61 0.27
CA ARG A 174 1.18 14.83 0.24
C ARG A 174 2.19 14.80 -0.91
N LEU A 175 2.89 13.68 -1.13
CA LEU A 175 3.85 13.53 -2.24
C LEU A 175 3.18 13.68 -3.61
N PHE A 176 1.97 13.12 -3.80
CA PHE A 176 1.21 13.33 -5.04
C PHE A 176 0.81 14.78 -5.30
N ALA A 177 0.58 15.55 -4.23
CA ALA A 177 0.20 16.97 -4.34
C ALA A 177 1.39 17.88 -4.64
N GLU A 178 2.61 17.52 -4.21
CA GLU A 178 3.80 18.37 -4.33
C GLU A 178 4.34 18.48 -5.74
N GLN A 179 4.31 17.39 -6.50
CA GLN A 179 4.87 17.33 -7.86
C GLN A 179 3.91 16.57 -8.79
N PRO A 180 2.78 17.17 -9.14
CA PRO A 180 1.78 16.51 -9.97
C PRO A 180 2.30 16.06 -11.34
N GLU A 181 3.26 16.79 -11.93
CA GLU A 181 3.87 16.43 -13.21
C GLU A 181 4.63 15.09 -13.13
N ASP A 182 5.34 14.85 -12.02
CA ASP A 182 6.15 13.64 -11.82
C ASP A 182 5.30 12.38 -11.61
N VAL A 183 4.02 12.56 -11.28
CA VAL A 183 3.02 11.48 -11.14
C VAL A 183 1.99 11.52 -12.26
N ASP A 184 2.37 12.05 -13.43
CA ASP A 184 1.57 12.10 -14.66
C ASP A 184 0.24 12.86 -14.48
N GLY A 185 0.16 13.85 -13.60
CA GLY A 185 -1.07 14.61 -13.32
C GLY A 185 -2.17 13.81 -12.62
N VAL A 186 -1.87 12.61 -12.13
CA VAL A 186 -2.80 11.84 -11.28
C VAL A 186 -2.88 12.50 -9.91
N LYS A 187 -4.09 12.69 -9.40
CA LYS A 187 -4.30 13.18 -8.04
C LYS A 187 -4.55 12.02 -7.07
N MET A 188 -4.20 12.22 -5.81
CA MET A 188 -4.52 11.27 -4.74
C MET A 188 -5.32 11.98 -3.66
N VAL A 189 -6.45 11.38 -3.28
CA VAL A 189 -7.27 11.81 -2.14
C VAL A 189 -7.22 10.75 -1.07
N VAL A 190 -7.01 11.18 0.17
CA VAL A 190 -6.95 10.29 1.33
C VAL A 190 -8.10 10.61 2.27
N PHE A 191 -8.87 9.58 2.59
CA PHE A 191 -9.97 9.64 3.54
C PHE A 191 -9.66 8.79 4.77
N GLY A 192 -9.89 9.34 5.95
CA GLY A 192 -9.78 8.63 7.22
C GLY A 192 -11.11 8.03 7.67
N ASP A 193 -11.05 7.01 8.52
CA ASP A 193 -12.18 6.43 9.23
C ASP A 193 -13.37 5.99 8.36
N GLY A 194 -13.11 5.67 7.09
CA GLY A 194 -14.16 5.27 6.16
C GLY A 194 -15.06 6.40 5.67
N THR A 195 -14.83 7.66 6.05
CA THR A 195 -15.64 8.81 5.63
C THR A 195 -15.16 9.38 4.30
N ILE A 196 -16.03 9.44 3.31
CA ILE A 196 -15.77 9.93 1.96
C ILE A 196 -16.51 11.26 1.75
N TYR A 197 -15.77 12.34 1.47
CA TYR A 197 -16.33 13.66 1.21
C TYR A 197 -16.59 13.86 -0.29
N LEU A 198 -17.88 13.89 -0.66
CA LEU A 198 -18.33 13.96 -2.06
C LEU A 198 -17.90 15.26 -2.74
N ASP A 199 -17.98 16.38 -2.03
CA ASP A 199 -17.60 17.70 -2.58
C ASP A 199 -16.10 17.76 -2.88
N GLN A 200 -15.28 17.21 -1.99
CA GLN A 200 -13.82 17.11 -2.20
C GLN A 200 -13.52 16.24 -3.43
N MET A 201 -14.18 15.11 -3.57
CA MET A 201 -14.01 14.25 -4.75
C MET A 201 -14.43 14.95 -6.03
N GLN A 202 -15.58 15.65 -6.02
CA GLN A 202 -16.05 16.39 -7.18
C GLN A 202 -15.05 17.48 -7.61
N GLN A 203 -14.53 18.24 -6.66
CA GLN A 203 -13.50 19.25 -6.94
C GLN A 203 -12.23 18.59 -7.49
N THR A 204 -11.74 17.54 -6.84
CA THR A 204 -10.52 16.85 -7.25
C THR A 204 -10.62 16.32 -8.68
N LEU A 205 -11.76 15.72 -9.05
CA LEU A 205 -11.99 15.18 -10.39
C LEU A 205 -11.99 16.26 -11.49
N GLN A 206 -12.45 17.46 -11.18
CA GLN A 206 -12.40 18.60 -12.12
C GLN A 206 -10.95 19.04 -12.42
N GLU A 207 -10.06 18.82 -11.46
CA GLU A 207 -8.66 19.24 -11.53
C GLU A 207 -7.70 18.08 -11.89
N ALA A 208 -8.20 16.85 -12.08
CA ALA A 208 -7.42 15.63 -12.30
C ALA A 208 -7.66 15.05 -13.70
N PRO A 209 -7.00 15.57 -14.75
CA PRO A 209 -7.24 15.11 -16.12
C PRO A 209 -6.86 13.65 -16.35
N ASN A 210 -6.00 13.08 -15.51
CA ASN A 210 -5.48 11.73 -15.63
C ASN A 210 -5.98 10.77 -14.53
N GLY A 211 -7.07 11.16 -13.85
CA GLY A 211 -7.74 10.32 -12.85
C GLY A 211 -7.29 10.56 -11.41
N VAL A 212 -7.99 9.89 -10.50
CA VAL A 212 -7.84 10.06 -9.05
C VAL A 212 -7.62 8.72 -8.39
N ILE A 213 -6.55 8.63 -7.60
CA ILE A 213 -6.34 7.57 -6.62
C ILE A 213 -7.13 7.93 -5.35
N ILE A 214 -7.96 7.02 -4.88
CA ILE A 214 -8.75 7.21 -3.67
C ILE A 214 -8.26 6.19 -2.64
N ALA A 215 -7.64 6.68 -1.58
CA ALA A 215 -7.18 5.87 -0.47
C ALA A 215 -8.11 6.08 0.73
N VAL A 216 -8.83 5.05 1.14
CA VAL A 216 -9.74 5.12 2.28
C VAL A 216 -9.18 4.26 3.40
N SER A 217 -8.72 4.91 4.46
CA SER A 217 -8.25 4.21 5.65
C SER A 217 -9.43 3.84 6.54
N VAL A 218 -9.49 2.58 6.94
CA VAL A 218 -10.56 2.05 7.79
C VAL A 218 -9.99 1.27 8.97
N ARG A 219 -10.75 1.26 10.07
CA ARG A 219 -10.53 0.35 11.20
C ARG A 219 -11.81 -0.41 11.50
N LEU A 220 -11.91 -1.64 11.00
CA LEU A 220 -13.15 -2.42 11.01
C LEU A 220 -13.47 -3.08 12.36
N SER A 221 -12.53 -3.09 13.30
CA SER A 221 -12.74 -3.52 14.69
C SER A 221 -11.60 -3.05 15.59
N LEU A 222 -11.73 -3.20 16.90
CA LEU A 222 -10.75 -2.66 17.85
C LEU A 222 -9.47 -3.50 17.92
N THR A 223 -9.58 -4.82 17.96
CA THR A 223 -8.44 -5.72 18.22
C THR A 223 -8.25 -6.79 17.17
N VAL A 224 -9.30 -7.51 16.80
CA VAL A 224 -9.26 -8.65 15.88
C VAL A 224 -10.27 -8.39 14.78
N PHE A 225 -9.92 -8.75 13.54
CA PHE A 225 -10.82 -8.62 12.40
C PHE A 225 -12.08 -9.48 12.61
N ASP A 226 -13.25 -8.86 12.55
CA ASP A 226 -14.53 -9.56 12.61
C ASP A 226 -14.90 -10.12 11.24
N GLU A 227 -14.43 -11.35 11.00
CA GLU A 227 -14.66 -12.08 9.75
C GLU A 227 -16.15 -12.24 9.45
N SER A 228 -16.96 -12.55 10.48
CA SER A 228 -18.40 -12.80 10.31
C SER A 228 -19.16 -11.58 9.81
N ARG A 229 -18.71 -10.40 10.21
CA ARG A 229 -19.31 -9.13 9.86
C ARG A 229 -18.79 -8.54 8.54
N TYR A 230 -17.48 -8.55 8.31
CA TYR A 230 -16.89 -7.73 7.26
C TYR A 230 -16.35 -8.50 6.06
N LYS A 231 -16.16 -9.83 6.14
CA LYS A 231 -15.60 -10.60 5.03
C LYS A 231 -16.40 -10.46 3.73
N SER A 232 -17.72 -10.57 3.78
CA SER A 232 -18.56 -10.44 2.60
C SER A 232 -18.44 -9.07 1.92
N THR A 233 -18.29 -8.02 2.71
CA THR A 233 -18.06 -6.67 2.21
C THR A 233 -16.70 -6.54 1.53
N LEU A 234 -15.62 -7.05 2.15
CA LEU A 234 -14.30 -7.02 1.53
C LEU A 234 -14.25 -7.89 0.25
N LEU A 235 -14.88 -9.06 0.25
CA LEU A 235 -15.01 -9.89 -0.97
C LEU A 235 -15.72 -9.13 -2.10
N ALA A 236 -16.82 -8.41 -1.78
CA ALA A 236 -17.52 -7.58 -2.77
C ALA A 236 -16.63 -6.45 -3.31
N LEU A 237 -15.73 -5.88 -2.48
CA LEU A 237 -14.73 -4.91 -2.96
C LEU A 237 -13.77 -5.53 -3.96
N PHE A 238 -13.26 -6.75 -3.72
CA PHE A 238 -12.37 -7.41 -4.69
C PHE A 238 -13.05 -7.66 -6.04
N GLN A 239 -14.38 -7.79 -6.08
CA GLN A 239 -15.15 -7.92 -7.33
C GLN A 239 -15.34 -6.59 -8.05
N ASN A 240 -15.19 -5.45 -7.35
CA ASN A 240 -15.33 -4.13 -7.94
C ASN A 240 -14.12 -3.81 -8.84
N LYS A 241 -14.37 -3.46 -10.10
CA LYS A 241 -13.32 -3.18 -11.09
C LYS A 241 -12.42 -1.99 -10.75
N TYR A 242 -12.91 -1.05 -9.94
CA TYR A 242 -12.16 0.15 -9.53
C TYR A 242 -11.31 -0.09 -8.28
N PHE A 243 -11.54 -1.18 -7.57
CA PHE A 243 -10.76 -1.53 -6.39
C PHE A 243 -9.37 -1.99 -6.77
N ARG A 244 -8.36 -1.45 -6.08
CA ARG A 244 -6.94 -1.76 -6.35
C ARG A 244 -6.27 -2.52 -5.21
N GLY A 245 -7.06 -3.04 -4.27
CA GLY A 245 -6.56 -3.90 -3.20
C GLY A 245 -6.44 -3.22 -1.85
N ILE A 246 -5.83 -3.92 -0.92
CA ILE A 246 -5.68 -3.53 0.47
C ILE A 246 -4.19 -3.39 0.79
N ALA A 247 -3.77 -2.23 1.31
CA ALA A 247 -2.52 -2.12 2.06
C ALA A 247 -2.84 -2.22 3.55
N GLY A 248 -2.45 -3.32 4.17
CA GLY A 248 -2.82 -3.64 5.54
C GLY A 248 -1.87 -4.63 6.14
N GLY A 249 -2.17 -5.17 7.32
CA GLY A 249 -1.23 -6.00 8.03
C GLY A 249 -1.78 -7.32 8.52
N GLU A 250 -0.86 -8.04 9.15
CA GLU A 250 -1.14 -9.20 9.97
C GLU A 250 -0.73 -8.90 11.41
N GLY A 251 -1.66 -9.06 12.35
CA GLY A 251 -1.39 -8.71 13.73
C GLY A 251 -0.90 -7.27 13.88
N ILE A 252 0.12 -7.03 14.70
CA ILE A 252 0.65 -5.70 15.01
C ILE A 252 2.01 -5.41 14.36
N SER A 253 2.60 -6.35 13.63
CA SER A 253 4.03 -6.30 13.28
C SER A 253 4.37 -6.51 11.80
N ALA A 254 3.40 -6.78 10.94
CA ALA A 254 3.65 -7.01 9.51
C ALA A 254 2.63 -6.25 8.66
N ALA A 255 3.08 -5.72 7.52
CA ALA A 255 2.22 -5.11 6.52
C ALA A 255 2.45 -5.76 5.16
N TYR A 256 1.36 -6.00 4.45
CA TYR A 256 1.30 -6.65 3.15
C TYR A 256 0.44 -5.86 2.18
N TYR A 257 0.60 -6.12 0.89
CA TYR A 257 -0.35 -5.71 -0.12
C TYR A 257 -1.20 -6.92 -0.56
N PHE A 258 -2.52 -6.77 -0.49
CA PHE A 258 -3.48 -7.81 -0.86
C PHE A 258 -4.18 -7.45 -2.17
N PRO A 259 -3.75 -8.00 -3.32
CA PRO A 259 -4.43 -7.81 -4.60
C PRO A 259 -5.57 -8.78 -4.84
N ALA A 260 -5.68 -9.88 -4.08
CA ALA A 260 -6.64 -10.94 -4.38
C ALA A 260 -7.25 -11.57 -3.13
N ALA A 261 -8.44 -12.16 -3.32
CA ALA A 261 -9.17 -12.87 -2.27
C ALA A 261 -10.01 -14.03 -2.83
N SER A 262 -10.21 -15.05 -2.00
CA SER A 262 -11.23 -16.08 -2.13
C SER A 262 -12.11 -16.10 -0.88
N ASN A 263 -13.12 -16.96 -0.86
CA ASN A 263 -13.95 -17.11 0.33
C ASN A 263 -13.15 -17.48 1.58
N ASP A 264 -12.09 -18.28 1.44
CA ASP A 264 -11.33 -18.79 2.60
C ASP A 264 -10.08 -17.95 2.92
N ASN A 265 -9.49 -17.30 1.91
CA ASN A 265 -8.18 -16.69 2.06
C ASN A 265 -8.06 -15.32 1.39
N LEU A 266 -7.16 -14.51 1.96
CA LEU A 266 -6.54 -13.38 1.31
C LEU A 266 -5.21 -13.82 0.68
N TYR A 267 -4.91 -13.32 -0.52
CA TYR A 267 -3.65 -13.55 -1.22
C TYR A 267 -2.84 -12.27 -1.23
N TYR A 268 -1.54 -12.37 -0.91
CA TYR A 268 -0.76 -11.18 -0.62
C TYR A 268 0.65 -11.20 -1.21
N LEU A 269 1.17 -10.00 -1.42
CA LEU A 269 2.56 -9.73 -1.74
C LEU A 269 3.24 -9.26 -0.46
N ASP A 270 4.38 -9.87 -0.17
CA ASP A 270 5.06 -9.74 1.11
C ASP A 270 6.37 -8.95 0.99
N PRO A 271 6.45 -7.74 1.57
CA PRO A 271 7.68 -6.96 1.59
C PRO A 271 8.85 -7.63 2.31
N HIS A 272 8.56 -8.60 3.20
CA HIS A 272 9.58 -9.23 4.07
C HIS A 272 10.32 -10.40 3.42
N LEU A 273 9.82 -10.96 2.30
CA LEU A 273 10.37 -12.17 1.69
C LEU A 273 11.83 -12.03 1.30
N LEU A 274 12.19 -10.88 0.78
CA LEU A 274 13.53 -10.60 0.26
C LEU A 274 13.98 -9.22 0.69
N VAL A 275 15.26 -9.08 0.99
CA VAL A 275 15.94 -7.78 1.07
C VAL A 275 16.75 -7.63 -0.20
N GLN A 276 16.20 -6.92 -1.17
CA GLN A 276 16.83 -6.73 -2.48
C GLN A 276 17.76 -5.52 -2.49
N GLN A 277 18.62 -5.44 -3.51
CA GLN A 277 19.40 -4.24 -3.79
C GLN A 277 18.46 -3.07 -4.11
N ALA A 278 18.80 -1.87 -3.65
CA ALA A 278 18.10 -0.65 -3.98
C ALA A 278 17.92 -0.50 -5.50
N MET A 279 16.74 -0.11 -5.92
CA MET A 279 16.44 0.21 -7.30
C MET A 279 16.82 1.67 -7.56
N GLN A 280 17.88 1.89 -8.33
CA GLN A 280 18.39 3.23 -8.65
C GLN A 280 17.97 3.70 -10.04
N THR A 281 17.74 2.76 -10.97
CA THR A 281 17.44 3.08 -12.37
C THR A 281 16.20 2.28 -12.86
N PRO A 282 15.49 2.78 -13.88
CA PRO A 282 14.33 2.09 -14.45
C PRO A 282 14.64 0.69 -14.98
N GLU A 283 15.86 0.44 -15.49
CA GLU A 283 16.27 -0.86 -16.03
C GLU A 283 16.31 -1.95 -14.95
N GLN A 284 16.40 -1.55 -13.69
CA GLN A 284 16.35 -2.46 -12.54
C GLN A 284 14.92 -2.82 -12.11
N ALA A 285 13.90 -2.26 -12.78
CA ALA A 285 12.49 -2.50 -12.47
C ALA A 285 12.10 -3.99 -12.51
N GLY A 286 12.76 -4.80 -13.34
CA GLY A 286 12.56 -6.24 -13.38
C GLY A 286 12.77 -6.96 -12.04
N ASN A 287 13.56 -6.38 -11.14
CA ASN A 287 13.79 -6.93 -9.80
C ASN A 287 12.64 -6.65 -8.82
N VAL A 288 11.69 -5.80 -9.20
CA VAL A 288 10.56 -5.37 -8.34
C VAL A 288 9.31 -6.21 -8.62
N VAL A 289 9.28 -6.85 -9.79
CA VAL A 289 8.10 -7.55 -10.29
C VAL A 289 8.47 -9.01 -10.40
N THR A 290 7.90 -9.83 -9.72
CA THR A 290 7.79 -11.28 -9.83
C THR A 290 7.92 -11.91 -8.46
N GLN A 291 6.78 -12.23 -7.95
CA GLN A 291 6.70 -13.19 -6.87
C GLN A 291 6.28 -14.51 -7.52
N ASP A 292 7.20 -15.46 -7.57
CA ASP A 292 6.94 -16.79 -8.14
C ASP A 292 6.00 -17.64 -7.25
N TRP A 293 5.63 -17.11 -6.07
CA TRP A 293 4.84 -17.83 -5.08
C TRP A 293 3.53 -17.11 -4.79
N VAL A 294 2.46 -17.89 -4.70
CA VAL A 294 1.14 -17.40 -4.27
C VAL A 294 1.03 -17.54 -2.77
N LEU A 295 1.32 -16.47 -2.04
CA LEU A 295 1.17 -16.42 -0.60
C LEU A 295 -0.29 -16.18 -0.22
N ARG A 296 -0.76 -16.86 0.82
CA ARG A 296 -2.13 -16.74 1.30
C ARG A 296 -2.22 -16.81 2.82
N MET A 297 -3.21 -16.15 3.37
CA MET A 297 -3.57 -16.25 4.78
C MET A 297 -5.08 -16.28 4.98
N SER A 298 -5.52 -16.89 6.10
CA SER A 298 -6.93 -16.83 6.50
C SER A 298 -7.35 -15.40 6.84
N TRP A 299 -8.60 -15.03 6.55
CA TRP A 299 -9.22 -13.75 6.90
C TRP A 299 -9.06 -13.38 8.38
N ARG A 300 -9.05 -14.37 9.28
CA ARG A 300 -8.90 -14.17 10.75
C ARG A 300 -7.58 -13.52 11.15
N ARG A 301 -6.56 -13.62 10.31
CA ARG A 301 -5.23 -13.04 10.57
C ARG A 301 -5.12 -11.57 10.13
N LEU A 302 -6.10 -11.08 9.35
CA LEU A 302 -6.10 -9.72 8.86
C LEU A 302 -6.15 -8.71 10.02
N ASN A 303 -5.25 -7.71 9.99
CA ASN A 303 -5.35 -6.58 10.90
C ASN A 303 -6.58 -5.74 10.54
N PRO A 304 -7.41 -5.34 11.52
CA PRO A 304 -8.58 -4.52 11.23
C PRO A 304 -8.28 -3.11 10.72
N SER A 305 -7.06 -2.61 10.91
CA SER A 305 -6.62 -1.31 10.38
C SER A 305 -5.95 -1.51 9.03
N MET A 306 -6.48 -0.86 7.99
CA MET A 306 -6.00 -1.00 6.61
C MET A 306 -6.34 0.22 5.77
N THR A 307 -5.66 0.36 4.64
CA THR A 307 -6.01 1.31 3.58
C THR A 307 -6.58 0.55 2.38
N LEU A 308 -7.77 0.93 1.97
CA LEU A 308 -8.47 0.44 0.79
C LEU A 308 -8.16 1.39 -0.37
N GLY A 309 -7.59 0.86 -1.46
CA GLY A 309 -7.21 1.66 -2.62
C GLY A 309 -8.20 1.51 -3.77
N PHE A 310 -8.53 2.63 -4.41
CA PHE A 310 -9.32 2.66 -5.64
C PHE A 310 -8.67 3.60 -6.66
N PHE A 311 -8.99 3.40 -7.92
CA PHE A 311 -8.64 4.32 -8.99
C PHE A 311 -9.87 4.57 -9.85
N VAL A 312 -10.12 5.83 -10.22
CA VAL A 312 -11.14 6.23 -11.18
C VAL A 312 -10.54 7.24 -12.16
N ALA A 313 -10.81 7.06 -13.44
CA ALA A 313 -10.28 7.93 -14.49
C ALA A 313 -11.07 9.24 -14.66
N ASN A 314 -12.35 9.25 -14.29
CA ASN A 314 -13.23 10.38 -14.55
C ASN A 314 -14.49 10.35 -13.64
N GLN A 315 -15.35 11.36 -13.81
CA GLN A 315 -16.58 11.53 -13.04
C GLN A 315 -17.60 10.38 -13.21
N GLU A 316 -17.71 9.79 -14.40
CA GLU A 316 -18.64 8.68 -14.65
C GLU A 316 -18.25 7.45 -13.85
N GLU A 317 -16.98 7.10 -13.88
CA GLU A 317 -16.43 5.98 -13.11
C GLU A 317 -16.55 6.20 -11.60
N TRP A 318 -16.37 7.45 -11.15
CA TRP A 318 -16.59 7.81 -9.76
C TRP A 318 -18.03 7.56 -9.32
N LEU A 319 -19.01 7.97 -10.10
CA LEU A 319 -20.43 7.75 -9.78
C LEU A 319 -20.76 6.26 -9.74
N GLU A 320 -20.25 5.48 -10.70
CA GLU A 320 -20.40 4.01 -10.72
C GLU A 320 -19.77 3.38 -9.47
N LEU A 321 -18.57 3.83 -9.08
CA LEU A 321 -17.90 3.35 -7.87
C LEU A 321 -18.76 3.66 -6.62
N VAL A 322 -19.23 4.89 -6.45
CA VAL A 322 -20.05 5.30 -5.29
C VAL A 322 -21.31 4.46 -5.20
N ASP A 323 -21.99 4.21 -6.32
CA ASP A 323 -23.21 3.39 -6.34
C ASP A 323 -22.90 1.95 -5.92
N GLY A 324 -21.79 1.38 -6.38
CA GLY A 324 -21.33 0.06 -5.94
C GLY A 324 -20.97 0.01 -4.45
N LEU A 325 -20.30 1.04 -3.93
CA LEU A 325 -19.92 1.11 -2.51
C LEU A 325 -21.13 1.24 -1.58
N LYS A 326 -22.19 1.91 -2.02
CA LYS A 326 -23.45 2.02 -1.25
C LYS A 326 -24.24 0.71 -1.19
N GLN A 327 -23.96 -0.24 -2.09
CA GLN A 327 -24.64 -1.55 -2.17
C GLN A 327 -23.86 -2.66 -1.44
N LEU A 328 -22.76 -2.33 -0.75
CA LEU A 328 -21.98 -3.33 0.00
C LEU A 328 -22.83 -4.01 1.09
N PRO A 329 -22.62 -5.31 1.35
CA PRO A 329 -23.38 -6.08 2.35
C PRO A 329 -23.39 -5.45 3.75
N VAL A 330 -22.27 -4.88 4.15
CA VAL A 330 -22.16 -4.06 5.36
C VAL A 330 -21.51 -2.74 4.99
N GLY A 331 -22.14 -1.64 5.34
CA GLY A 331 -21.58 -0.30 5.11
C GLY A 331 -20.32 -0.11 5.95
N ILE A 332 -19.20 0.12 5.26
CA ILE A 332 -17.91 0.49 5.86
C ILE A 332 -17.48 1.88 5.42
N PHE A 333 -18.27 2.52 4.58
CA PHE A 333 -18.06 3.89 4.10
C PHE A 333 -19.24 4.77 4.49
N GLU A 334 -18.91 5.98 4.94
CA GLU A 334 -19.86 7.06 5.16
C GLU A 334 -19.65 8.13 4.09
N PHE A 335 -20.74 8.56 3.44
CA PHE A 335 -20.69 9.58 2.39
C PHE A 335 -21.24 10.90 2.92
N MET A 336 -20.40 11.93 2.94
CA MET A 336 -20.75 13.27 3.39
C MET A 336 -20.58 14.29 2.27
N HIS A 337 -21.45 15.31 2.21
CA HIS A 337 -21.34 16.38 1.22
C HIS A 337 -20.21 17.36 1.51
N GLY A 338 -19.81 17.53 2.73
CA GLY A 338 -18.70 18.42 3.08
C GLY A 338 -18.13 18.11 4.45
N ARG A 339 -16.91 18.58 4.70
CA ARG A 339 -16.29 18.45 6.00
C ARG A 339 -17.04 19.25 7.05
N PRO A 340 -17.24 18.71 8.25
CA PRO A 340 -17.85 19.46 9.36
C PRO A 340 -17.08 20.75 9.65
N PRO A 341 -17.74 21.84 10.08
CA PRO A 341 -17.08 23.13 10.32
C PRO A 341 -15.96 23.07 11.37
N TRP A 342 -16.01 22.15 12.31
CA TRP A 342 -14.95 21.96 13.31
C TRP A 342 -13.70 21.30 12.72
N GLU A 343 -13.85 20.39 11.79
CA GLU A 343 -12.75 19.72 11.11
C GLU A 343 -12.04 20.67 10.11
N ARG A 344 -12.79 21.57 9.47
CA ARG A 344 -12.22 22.64 8.65
C ARG A 344 -11.35 23.57 9.46
N ARG A 345 -11.78 23.94 10.67
CA ARG A 345 -11.00 24.78 11.57
C ARG A 345 -9.70 24.14 12.06
N LEU A 346 -9.68 22.83 12.23
CA LEU A 346 -8.44 22.11 12.57
C LEU A 346 -7.41 22.18 11.44
N GLN A 347 -7.84 22.04 10.18
CA GLN A 347 -6.94 22.18 9.03
C GLN A 347 -6.39 23.61 8.86
N GLU A 348 -7.24 24.62 9.02
CA GLU A 348 -6.80 26.02 8.98
C GLU A 348 -5.76 26.30 10.08
N VAL A 349 -5.89 25.67 11.25
CA VAL A 349 -4.93 25.78 12.35
C VAL A 349 -3.63 25.01 12.06
N GLU A 350 -3.70 23.86 11.38
CA GLU A 350 -2.51 23.10 10.94
C GLU A 350 -1.74 23.84 9.83
N GLU A 351 -2.45 24.50 8.91
CA GLU A 351 -1.83 25.32 7.85
C GLU A 351 -1.17 26.60 8.44
N ASP A 352 -1.70 27.13 9.54
CA ASP A 352 -1.14 28.28 10.28
C ASP A 352 -0.01 27.90 11.27
N GLY A 353 0.39 26.63 11.33
CA GLY A 353 1.58 26.17 12.07
C GLY A 353 1.41 26.02 13.57
N ILE A 354 0.20 25.86 14.08
CA ILE A 354 -0.05 25.59 15.50
C ILE A 354 -0.01 24.07 15.74
N VAL A 355 1.08 23.58 16.30
CA VAL A 355 1.23 22.20 16.76
C VAL A 355 0.45 22.04 18.06
N PHE A 356 -0.60 21.21 18.09
CA PHE A 356 -1.19 20.75 19.34
C PHE A 356 -0.25 19.74 19.99
N VAL A 357 0.31 20.11 21.13
CA VAL A 357 0.92 19.18 22.06
C VAL A 357 -0.22 18.57 22.87
N GLU A 358 -0.30 17.22 22.91
CA GLU A 358 -1.22 16.46 23.77
C GLU A 358 -1.12 16.84 25.24
#